data_a73b7058a59533e5a3790bf16f098cf9
#
_entry.id   a73b7058a59533e5a3790bf16f098cf9
#
_cell.length_a   1.000
_cell.length_b   1.000
_cell.length_c   1.000
_cell.angle_alpha   90.00
_cell.angle_beta   90.00
_cell.angle_gamma   90.00
#
_symmetry.space_group_name_H-M   'P 1'
#
loop_
_entity.id
_entity.type
_entity.pdbx_description
1 polymer ?
#
loop_
_entity_poly.entity_id
_entity_poly.type
_entity_poly.pdbx_seq_one_letter_code
_entity_poly.pdbx_strand_id
1 'polypeptide(L)'
;MESTEKKGAKAVKAFWHGIKAVFTAVVDWVATLFGMKDNSKYGRVLHRVVGTAFALVVVFWAAVVLVRFGRSIYWNISSSCGYSDRHSSIYLDEEFNDNLFYYADRWSDKGYLADSNGHRILKHILCINKPMEGDSLVYFSDGDKRGYFHMRDGRLVVKPIYEHAWIFSDGLAAVEVKGRIKFIDTEGKVAIDRGFKYDVSDDGYVFHQGHCAVNDSTGKHMGLIDRKGNWVMPPVYNNIYPQDTFWLLTMDNRQAVLTFGMDTVIPLVAASISVGDTAIDVTFADHTQSQYNMQGKLLVANQIHDVEQLMYDTREVKYRTNRDVDEESEEYYSYEEPSVYKAVATCLRYEAEYGWYGLMSTDGRQITPPAYSSIEAIDKDLYLCKTDYGRGVILNSKGQRVE
;
A
#
# COMPACT_ATOMS: atom_id res chain seq x y z
N MET A 1 -14.63 12.66 43.34
CA MET A 1 -13.32 12.02 43.52
C MET A 1 -13.40 10.76 44.43
N GLU A 2 -14.15 10.74 45.48
CA GLU A 2 -14.24 9.59 46.45
C GLU A 2 -14.86 8.28 45.90
N SER A 3 -15.68 8.35 44.85
CA SER A 3 -16.33 7.15 44.28
C SER A 3 -15.41 6.37 43.30
N THR A 4 -14.44 7.04 42.68
CA THR A 4 -13.49 6.44 41.71
C THR A 4 -12.38 5.69 42.46
N GLU A 5 -11.96 6.19 43.61
CA GLU A 5 -10.93 5.56 44.44
C GLU A 5 -11.43 4.24 45.07
N LYS A 6 -12.69 4.22 45.53
CA LYS A 6 -13.32 2.99 46.05
C LYS A 6 -13.56 1.91 44.99
N LYS A 7 -13.83 2.30 43.71
CA LYS A 7 -13.93 1.37 42.57
C LYS A 7 -12.56 0.78 42.20
N GLY A 8 -11.52 1.60 42.21
CA GLY A 8 -10.14 1.14 41.97
C GLY A 8 -9.64 0.14 42.99
N ALA A 9 -9.88 0.41 44.29
CA ALA A 9 -9.51 -0.49 45.38
C ALA A 9 -10.25 -1.84 45.33
N LYS A 10 -11.53 -1.85 44.94
CA LYS A 10 -12.30 -3.11 44.72
C LYS A 10 -11.75 -3.90 43.52
N ALA A 11 -11.41 -3.28 42.45
CA ALA A 11 -10.85 -3.94 41.26
C ALA A 11 -9.47 -4.55 41.56
N VAL A 12 -8.59 -3.84 42.26
CA VAL A 12 -7.29 -4.35 42.72
C VAL A 12 -7.48 -5.56 43.67
N LYS A 13 -8.44 -5.49 44.61
CA LYS A 13 -8.71 -6.60 45.53
C LYS A 13 -9.27 -7.84 44.81
N ALA A 14 -10.13 -7.66 43.81
CA ALA A 14 -10.64 -8.72 42.94
C ALA A 14 -9.53 -9.36 42.09
N PHE A 15 -8.66 -8.57 41.55
CA PHE A 15 -7.49 -9.02 40.79
C PHE A 15 -6.56 -9.91 41.66
N TRP A 16 -6.24 -9.48 42.90
CA TRP A 16 -5.42 -10.26 43.81
C TRP A 16 -6.09 -11.56 44.25
N HIS A 17 -7.42 -11.56 44.41
CA HIS A 17 -8.17 -12.79 44.69
C HIS A 17 -8.13 -13.77 43.54
N GLY A 18 -8.24 -13.29 42.29
CA GLY A 18 -8.11 -14.10 41.08
C GLY A 18 -6.72 -14.73 40.95
N ILE A 19 -5.65 -13.95 41.14
CA ILE A 19 -4.27 -14.47 41.14
C ILE A 19 -4.07 -15.54 42.22
N LYS A 20 -4.56 -15.31 43.42
CA LYS A 20 -4.46 -16.28 44.55
C LYS A 20 -5.20 -17.58 44.22
N ALA A 21 -6.36 -17.53 43.58
CA ALA A 21 -7.13 -18.70 43.20
C ALA A 21 -6.41 -19.54 42.12
N VAL A 22 -5.88 -18.87 41.07
CA VAL A 22 -5.08 -19.54 40.02
C VAL A 22 -3.82 -20.17 40.62
N PHE A 23 -3.15 -19.44 41.51
CA PHE A 23 -1.96 -19.95 42.20
C PHE A 23 -2.25 -21.21 42.98
N THR A 24 -3.34 -21.20 43.81
CA THR A 24 -3.74 -22.36 44.59
C THR A 24 -4.05 -23.56 43.68
N ALA A 25 -4.79 -23.35 42.60
CA ALA A 25 -5.13 -24.41 41.65
C ALA A 25 -3.88 -25.02 40.96
N VAL A 26 -2.87 -24.22 40.63
CA VAL A 26 -1.60 -24.70 40.03
C VAL A 26 -0.81 -25.53 41.05
N VAL A 27 -0.75 -25.09 42.31
CA VAL A 27 -0.03 -25.85 43.35
C VAL A 27 -0.73 -27.14 43.68
N ASP A 28 -2.07 -27.16 43.76
CA ASP A 28 -2.87 -28.37 43.96
C ASP A 28 -2.71 -29.35 42.81
N TRP A 29 -2.67 -28.85 41.57
CA TRP A 29 -2.40 -29.67 40.38
C TRP A 29 -1.01 -30.31 40.40
N VAL A 30 0.04 -29.55 40.74
CA VAL A 30 1.41 -30.07 40.91
C VAL A 30 1.48 -31.09 42.06
N ALA A 31 0.86 -30.81 43.20
CA ALA A 31 0.83 -31.74 44.32
C ALA A 31 0.14 -33.07 43.97
N THR A 32 -0.93 -32.99 43.13
CA THR A 32 -1.66 -34.18 42.67
C THR A 32 -0.78 -35.01 41.70
N LEU A 33 -0.03 -34.37 40.82
CA LEU A 33 0.89 -35.04 39.89
C LEU A 33 2.00 -35.84 40.62
N PHE A 34 2.43 -35.38 41.78
CA PHE A 34 3.43 -36.06 42.62
C PHE A 34 2.83 -36.96 43.71
N GLY A 35 1.52 -37.20 43.72
CA GLY A 35 0.85 -38.09 44.68
C GLY A 35 0.92 -37.61 46.12
N MET A 36 1.09 -36.30 46.36
CA MET A 36 1.23 -35.75 47.71
C MET A 36 -0.11 -35.37 48.30
N LYS A 37 -0.43 -35.89 49.47
CA LYS A 37 -1.63 -35.45 50.25
C LYS A 37 -1.43 -34.07 50.86
N ASP A 38 -2.42 -33.22 50.74
CA ASP A 38 -2.41 -31.79 51.10
C ASP A 38 -1.99 -31.49 52.56
N ASN A 39 -2.19 -32.42 53.50
CA ASN A 39 -1.89 -32.27 54.90
C ASN A 39 -0.56 -32.87 55.38
N SER A 40 0.28 -33.35 54.48
CA SER A 40 1.58 -33.88 54.82
C SER A 40 2.62 -32.78 55.10
N LYS A 41 3.61 -33.07 55.92
CA LYS A 41 4.70 -32.16 56.25
C LYS A 41 5.46 -31.73 54.95
N TYR A 42 5.50 -32.60 53.95
CA TYR A 42 6.09 -32.36 52.63
C TYR A 42 5.21 -31.50 51.70
N GLY A 43 3.88 -31.66 51.75
CA GLY A 43 2.95 -30.83 50.98
C GLY A 43 3.03 -29.35 51.38
N ARG A 44 3.15 -29.07 52.70
CA ARG A 44 3.33 -27.68 53.21
C ARG A 44 4.66 -27.05 52.82
N VAL A 45 5.72 -27.85 52.74
CA VAL A 45 7.03 -27.35 52.27
C VAL A 45 6.98 -27.08 50.75
N LEU A 46 6.39 -28.00 49.98
CA LEU A 46 6.20 -27.82 48.53
C LEU A 46 5.37 -26.57 48.22
N HIS A 47 4.26 -26.36 48.94
CA HIS A 47 3.44 -25.17 48.80
C HIS A 47 4.23 -23.86 49.03
N ARG A 48 5.12 -23.85 50.02
CA ARG A 48 5.98 -22.69 50.27
C ARG A 48 7.03 -22.50 49.18
N VAL A 49 7.70 -23.57 48.72
CA VAL A 49 8.74 -23.50 47.71
C VAL A 49 8.16 -23.09 46.37
N VAL A 50 7.10 -23.75 45.89
CA VAL A 50 6.42 -23.43 44.64
C VAL A 50 5.81 -22.03 44.70
N GLY A 51 5.25 -21.64 45.82
CA GLY A 51 4.68 -20.31 46.07
C GLY A 51 5.75 -19.21 45.98
N THR A 52 6.88 -19.43 46.57
CA THR A 52 7.99 -18.48 46.52
C THR A 52 8.54 -18.39 45.11
N ALA A 53 8.74 -19.52 44.42
CA ALA A 53 9.22 -19.55 43.02
C ALA A 53 8.23 -18.82 42.09
N PHE A 54 6.93 -19.07 42.23
CA PHE A 54 5.90 -18.39 41.44
C PHE A 54 5.88 -16.88 41.71
N ALA A 55 5.95 -16.48 42.99
CA ALA A 55 6.00 -15.07 43.37
C ALA A 55 7.25 -14.37 42.74
N LEU A 56 8.40 -15.04 42.78
CA LEU A 56 9.61 -14.53 42.15
C LEU A 56 9.46 -14.39 40.64
N VAL A 57 8.82 -15.35 39.95
CA VAL A 57 8.53 -15.28 38.52
C VAL A 57 7.59 -14.11 38.20
N VAL A 58 6.53 -13.94 38.99
CA VAL A 58 5.59 -12.82 38.80
C VAL A 58 6.27 -11.47 39.03
N VAL A 59 7.10 -11.36 40.09
CA VAL A 59 7.86 -10.13 40.36
C VAL A 59 8.87 -9.86 39.24
N PHE A 60 9.55 -10.89 38.73
CA PHE A 60 10.47 -10.77 37.61
C PHE A 60 9.76 -10.27 36.35
N TRP A 61 8.64 -10.88 35.98
CA TRP A 61 7.85 -10.45 34.83
C TRP A 61 7.25 -9.05 35.01
N ALA A 62 6.78 -8.72 36.20
CA ALA A 62 6.32 -7.37 36.53
C ALA A 62 7.49 -6.34 36.38
N ALA A 63 8.68 -6.69 36.86
CA ALA A 63 9.86 -5.85 36.69
C ALA A 63 10.26 -5.71 35.22
N VAL A 64 10.22 -6.79 34.42
CA VAL A 64 10.47 -6.75 32.97
C VAL A 64 9.45 -5.87 32.23
N VAL A 65 8.17 -6.00 32.59
CA VAL A 65 7.11 -5.14 32.00
C VAL A 65 7.30 -3.69 32.41
N LEU A 66 7.60 -3.41 33.69
CA LEU A 66 7.88 -2.04 34.16
C LEU A 66 9.13 -1.44 33.51
N VAL A 67 10.21 -2.23 33.35
CA VAL A 67 11.41 -1.77 32.64
C VAL A 67 11.13 -1.52 31.16
N ARG A 68 10.38 -2.42 30.48
CA ARG A 68 9.98 -2.21 29.09
C ARG A 68 9.07 -0.98 28.92
N PHE A 69 8.09 -0.83 29.82
CA PHE A 69 7.17 0.31 29.79
C PHE A 69 7.92 1.60 30.17
N GLY A 70 8.76 1.58 31.20
CA GLY A 70 9.64 2.70 31.58
C GLY A 70 10.63 3.05 30.46
N ARG A 71 11.19 2.04 29.77
CA ARG A 71 12.07 2.25 28.63
C ARG A 71 11.31 2.82 27.43
N SER A 72 10.07 2.38 27.17
CA SER A 72 9.19 2.94 26.12
C SER A 72 8.83 4.39 26.44
N ILE A 73 8.47 4.70 27.69
CA ILE A 73 8.21 6.08 28.15
C ILE A 73 9.51 6.91 28.10
N TYR A 74 10.63 6.37 28.56
CA TYR A 74 11.94 7.05 28.50
C TYR A 74 12.34 7.34 27.06
N TRP A 75 12.19 6.39 26.12
CA TRP A 75 12.45 6.61 24.70
C TRP A 75 11.47 7.59 24.08
N ASN A 76 10.17 7.54 24.40
CA ASN A 76 9.21 8.55 23.98
C ASN A 76 9.51 9.93 24.56
N ILE A 77 9.91 10.02 25.85
CA ILE A 77 10.28 11.28 26.48
C ILE A 77 11.66 11.73 26.00
N SER A 78 12.66 10.85 25.88
CA SER A 78 14.01 11.23 25.43
C SER A 78 14.10 11.48 23.94
N SER A 79 13.30 10.82 23.11
CA SER A 79 13.16 11.20 21.68
C SER A 79 12.38 12.51 21.54
N SER A 80 11.49 12.82 22.49
CA SER A 80 10.80 14.12 22.59
C SER A 80 11.66 15.19 23.25
N CYS A 81 12.61 14.81 24.14
CA CYS A 81 13.49 15.70 24.87
C CYS A 81 14.90 15.77 24.29
N GLY A 82 15.15 15.13 23.14
CA GLY A 82 16.46 15.09 22.47
C GLY A 82 16.95 16.44 21.91
N TYR A 83 16.15 17.46 21.98
CA TYR A 83 16.53 18.86 21.89
C TYR A 83 15.52 19.66 22.72
N SER A 84 15.99 20.22 23.81
CA SER A 84 15.19 21.09 24.68
C SER A 84 15.01 22.46 24.05
N ASP A 85 14.36 22.50 22.90
CA ASP A 85 13.68 23.70 22.55
C ASP A 85 12.33 23.65 23.25
N ARG A 86 12.20 24.48 24.27
CA ARG A 86 10.90 24.93 24.82
C ARG A 86 10.15 25.75 23.77
N HIS A 87 10.33 25.40 22.49
CA HIS A 87 9.63 26.01 21.38
C HIS A 87 8.35 25.25 21.14
N SER A 88 7.32 25.98 20.86
CA SER A 88 5.97 25.49 20.60
C SER A 88 6.04 24.31 19.61
N SER A 89 5.25 23.27 19.86
CA SER A 89 4.98 22.19 18.90
C SER A 89 4.39 22.71 17.58
N ILE A 90 4.05 23.98 17.55
CA ILE A 90 3.43 24.71 16.46
C ILE A 90 4.51 25.16 15.48
N TYR A 91 4.32 24.84 14.22
CA TYR A 91 5.18 25.25 13.11
C TYR A 91 4.34 25.80 11.95
N LEU A 92 4.93 26.65 11.13
CA LEU A 92 4.32 27.11 9.91
C LEU A 92 4.32 25.93 8.91
N ASP A 93 3.11 25.52 8.50
CA ASP A 93 2.92 24.42 7.57
C ASP A 93 2.64 24.95 6.16
N GLU A 94 1.81 25.99 6.05
CA GLU A 94 1.43 26.57 4.77
C GLU A 94 1.32 28.09 4.83
N GLU A 95 1.81 28.76 3.81
CA GLU A 95 1.64 30.16 3.54
C GLU A 95 0.74 30.32 2.30
N PHE A 96 -0.46 30.87 2.49
CA PHE A 96 -1.40 31.09 1.38
C PHE A 96 -1.10 32.38 0.62
N ASN A 97 -0.69 33.42 1.37
CA ASN A 97 -0.31 34.72 0.87
C ASN A 97 0.32 35.53 2.02
N ASP A 98 0.80 36.78 1.75
CA ASP A 98 1.45 37.64 2.71
C ASP A 98 0.63 37.95 4.00
N ASN A 99 -0.67 37.60 4.03
CA ASN A 99 -1.58 37.89 5.12
C ASN A 99 -2.29 36.66 5.72
N LEU A 100 -2.07 35.47 5.21
CA LEU A 100 -2.76 34.25 5.70
C LEU A 100 -1.82 33.07 5.78
N PHE A 101 -1.68 32.52 6.99
CA PHE A 101 -0.75 31.46 7.35
C PHE A 101 -1.49 30.35 8.08
N TYR A 102 -1.15 29.09 7.75
CA TYR A 102 -1.58 27.93 8.50
C TYR A 102 -0.44 27.41 9.37
N TYR A 103 -0.73 27.30 10.64
CA TYR A 103 0.17 26.75 11.65
C TYR A 103 -0.36 25.39 12.10
N ALA A 104 0.39 24.34 11.85
CA ALA A 104 0.11 23.01 12.35
C ALA A 104 0.74 22.79 13.73
N ASP A 105 0.13 21.93 14.54
CA ASP A 105 0.69 21.50 15.81
C ASP A 105 1.20 20.06 15.68
N ARG A 106 2.48 19.84 15.92
CA ARG A 106 3.14 18.53 15.80
C ARG A 106 2.57 17.46 16.74
N TRP A 107 2.00 17.89 17.86
CA TRP A 107 1.60 16.99 18.95
C TRP A 107 0.10 16.94 19.21
N SER A 108 -0.66 17.76 18.56
CA SER A 108 -2.10 17.81 18.71
C SER A 108 -2.78 18.26 17.41
N ASP A 109 -4.02 17.83 17.24
CA ASP A 109 -4.88 18.18 16.11
C ASP A 109 -5.43 19.62 16.23
N LYS A 110 -4.59 20.57 16.67
CA LYS A 110 -5.00 21.93 17.04
C LYS A 110 -4.29 23.02 16.24
N GLY A 111 -4.07 22.76 14.96
CA GLY A 111 -3.61 23.78 14.03
C GLY A 111 -4.61 24.95 13.92
N TYR A 112 -4.16 26.07 13.40
CA TYR A 112 -4.97 27.27 13.22
C TYR A 112 -4.50 28.11 12.05
N LEU A 113 -5.43 28.88 11.48
CA LEU A 113 -5.12 29.98 10.57
C LEU A 113 -4.89 31.28 11.37
N ALA A 114 -3.91 32.05 10.96
CA ALA A 114 -3.66 33.38 11.49
C ALA A 114 -3.36 34.37 10.37
N ASP A 115 -3.65 35.65 10.65
CA ASP A 115 -3.22 36.77 9.80
C ASP A 115 -1.75 37.18 10.09
N SER A 116 -1.22 38.09 9.29
CA SER A 116 0.14 38.66 9.44
C SER A 116 0.38 39.39 10.78
N ASN A 117 -0.68 39.76 11.52
CA ASN A 117 -0.60 40.33 12.85
C ASN A 117 -0.67 39.28 13.97
N GLY A 118 -0.75 37.98 13.62
CA GLY A 118 -0.86 36.87 14.56
C GLY A 118 -2.27 36.67 15.12
N HIS A 119 -3.31 37.32 14.58
CA HIS A 119 -4.68 37.08 15.02
C HIS A 119 -5.16 35.72 14.45
N ARG A 120 -5.63 34.87 15.33
CA ARG A 120 -6.17 33.55 14.94
C ARG A 120 -7.56 33.69 14.34
N ILE A 121 -7.69 33.37 13.05
CA ILE A 121 -8.92 33.46 12.26
C ILE A 121 -9.78 32.19 12.43
N LEU A 122 -9.16 31.02 12.27
CA LEU A 122 -9.81 29.72 12.40
C LEU A 122 -8.94 28.80 13.25
N LYS A 123 -9.57 28.02 14.14
CA LYS A 123 -8.90 27.16 15.10
C LYS A 123 -9.38 25.71 14.92
N HIS A 124 -8.65 24.77 15.53
CA HIS A 124 -8.96 23.33 15.50
C HIS A 124 -8.92 22.78 14.08
N ILE A 125 -7.82 23.01 13.38
CA ILE A 125 -7.55 22.47 12.07
C ILE A 125 -6.54 21.34 12.23
N LEU A 126 -6.93 20.12 11.84
CA LEU A 126 -6.04 18.96 11.81
C LEU A 126 -5.20 18.95 10.53
N CYS A 127 -5.86 19.14 9.39
CA CYS A 127 -5.21 19.17 8.09
C CYS A 127 -5.95 20.07 7.12
N ILE A 128 -5.24 20.49 6.09
CA ILE A 128 -5.76 21.26 4.96
C ILE A 128 -5.36 20.59 3.64
N ASN A 129 -6.18 20.81 2.61
CA ASN A 129 -5.82 20.49 1.23
C ASN A 129 -6.21 21.68 0.34
N LYS A 130 -5.24 22.14 -0.46
CA LYS A 130 -5.48 23.21 -1.42
C LYS A 130 -6.42 22.77 -2.52
N PRO A 131 -7.23 23.68 -3.08
CA PRO A 131 -8.03 23.39 -4.26
C PRO A 131 -7.13 23.19 -5.50
N MET A 132 -7.72 22.72 -6.57
CA MET A 132 -7.08 22.74 -7.88
C MET A 132 -6.85 24.18 -8.35
N GLU A 133 -5.92 24.35 -9.29
CA GLU A 133 -5.58 25.65 -9.85
C GLU A 133 -6.82 26.37 -10.40
N GLY A 134 -6.97 27.64 -10.05
CA GLY A 134 -8.13 28.48 -10.42
C GLY A 134 -9.22 28.55 -9.36
N ASP A 135 -9.26 27.66 -8.40
CA ASP A 135 -10.19 27.67 -7.28
C ASP A 135 -9.61 28.35 -6.03
N SER A 136 -10.46 28.73 -5.09
CA SER A 136 -10.07 29.56 -3.95
C SER A 136 -10.50 29.03 -2.58
N LEU A 137 -11.23 27.92 -2.53
CA LEU A 137 -11.72 27.33 -1.28
C LEU A 137 -10.85 26.15 -0.86
N VAL A 138 -10.19 26.32 0.25
CA VAL A 138 -9.34 25.29 0.86
C VAL A 138 -10.19 24.36 1.70
N TYR A 139 -10.07 23.09 1.46
CA TYR A 139 -10.58 22.05 2.32
C TYR A 139 -9.82 22.02 3.64
N PHE A 140 -10.52 21.83 4.76
CA PHE A 140 -9.92 21.53 6.04
C PHE A 140 -10.70 20.49 6.83
N SER A 141 -10.01 19.80 7.74
CA SER A 141 -10.61 18.88 8.70
C SER A 141 -10.33 19.34 10.12
N ASP A 142 -11.31 19.21 11.02
CA ASP A 142 -11.14 19.40 12.46
C ASP A 142 -10.81 18.08 13.20
N GLY A 143 -10.61 17.00 12.44
CA GLY A 143 -10.40 15.62 12.93
C GLY A 143 -11.62 14.76 12.71
N ASP A 144 -12.82 15.26 12.98
CA ASP A 144 -14.09 14.53 12.82
C ASP A 144 -14.81 14.86 11.53
N LYS A 145 -14.82 16.14 11.18
CA LYS A 145 -15.60 16.68 10.06
C LYS A 145 -14.74 17.53 9.14
N ARG A 146 -15.27 17.78 7.94
CA ARG A 146 -14.64 18.55 6.87
C ARG A 146 -15.46 19.79 6.57
N GLY A 147 -14.74 20.89 6.28
CA GLY A 147 -15.30 22.18 5.91
C GLY A 147 -14.41 22.90 4.92
N TYR A 148 -14.77 24.15 4.62
CA TYR A 148 -14.01 24.95 3.64
C TYR A 148 -13.88 26.39 4.10
N PHE A 149 -12.70 26.96 3.89
CA PHE A 149 -12.42 28.38 4.09
C PHE A 149 -11.83 28.98 2.82
N HIS A 150 -11.92 30.31 2.71
CA HIS A 150 -11.39 31.02 1.55
C HIS A 150 -9.89 31.29 1.73
N MET A 151 -9.05 30.86 0.76
CA MET A 151 -7.58 30.95 0.82
C MET A 151 -7.03 32.38 0.83
N ARG A 152 -7.83 33.39 0.47
CA ARG A 152 -7.39 34.80 0.47
C ARG A 152 -7.38 35.42 1.87
N ASP A 153 -8.39 35.14 2.67
CA ASP A 153 -8.66 35.84 3.93
C ASP A 153 -8.98 34.91 5.11
N GLY A 154 -8.97 33.57 4.91
CA GLY A 154 -9.28 32.57 5.93
C GLY A 154 -10.75 32.56 6.37
N ARG A 155 -11.63 33.27 5.67
CA ARG A 155 -13.06 33.34 6.00
C ARG A 155 -13.71 31.96 5.83
N LEU A 156 -14.35 31.49 6.90
CA LEU A 156 -15.08 30.23 6.88
C LEU A 156 -16.28 30.36 5.93
N VAL A 157 -16.32 29.49 4.90
CA VAL A 157 -17.42 29.40 3.92
C VAL A 157 -18.36 28.27 4.28
N VAL A 158 -17.79 27.09 4.56
CA VAL A 158 -18.55 25.91 4.96
C VAL A 158 -18.02 25.40 6.29
N LYS A 159 -18.89 25.34 7.29
CA LYS A 159 -18.54 24.77 8.60
C LYS A 159 -18.14 23.29 8.44
N PRO A 160 -17.32 22.72 9.34
CA PRO A 160 -16.95 21.31 9.29
C PRO A 160 -18.16 20.45 9.69
N ILE A 161 -18.97 20.04 8.72
CA ILE A 161 -20.21 19.27 8.89
C ILE A 161 -20.20 17.95 8.13
N TYR A 162 -19.33 17.79 7.12
CA TYR A 162 -19.28 16.60 6.26
C TYR A 162 -18.34 15.54 6.84
N GLU A 163 -18.71 14.27 6.73
CA GLU A 163 -17.85 13.14 7.10
C GLU A 163 -16.77 12.91 6.04
N HIS A 164 -17.15 13.03 4.77
CA HIS A 164 -16.24 12.98 3.63
C HIS A 164 -16.48 14.19 2.73
N ALA A 165 -15.41 14.78 2.26
CA ALA A 165 -15.42 15.91 1.35
C ALA A 165 -14.10 15.95 0.57
N TRP A 166 -14.11 16.54 -0.61
CA TRP A 166 -12.98 16.60 -1.53
C TRP A 166 -12.60 18.05 -1.83
N ILE A 167 -11.44 18.23 -2.44
CA ILE A 167 -10.96 19.57 -2.82
C ILE A 167 -11.86 20.21 -3.88
N PHE A 168 -11.90 21.54 -3.92
CA PHE A 168 -12.53 22.27 -5.01
C PHE A 168 -11.74 22.12 -6.30
N SER A 169 -12.47 21.90 -7.39
CA SER A 169 -11.96 21.89 -8.74
C SER A 169 -13.08 22.29 -9.69
N ASP A 170 -12.78 23.12 -10.68
CA ASP A 170 -13.73 23.67 -11.65
C ASP A 170 -14.93 24.37 -10.98
N GLY A 171 -14.74 24.95 -9.78
CA GLY A 171 -15.77 25.67 -9.00
C GLY A 171 -16.72 24.77 -8.23
N LEU A 172 -16.46 23.47 -8.14
CA LEU A 172 -17.28 22.49 -7.44
C LEU A 172 -16.43 21.61 -6.52
N ALA A 173 -17.00 21.17 -5.40
CA ALA A 173 -16.42 20.18 -4.53
C ALA A 173 -17.43 19.10 -4.20
N ALA A 174 -16.99 17.84 -4.23
CA ALA A 174 -17.79 16.72 -3.77
C ALA A 174 -17.89 16.72 -2.24
N VAL A 175 -19.06 16.33 -1.74
CA VAL A 175 -19.32 16.09 -0.31
C VAL A 175 -20.20 14.85 -0.18
N GLU A 176 -19.90 14.05 0.84
CA GLU A 176 -20.74 12.90 1.17
C GLU A 176 -21.90 13.32 2.09
N VAL A 177 -23.10 12.92 1.76
CA VAL A 177 -24.29 13.10 2.57
C VAL A 177 -25.14 11.83 2.56
N LYS A 178 -25.18 11.12 3.68
CA LYS A 178 -25.97 9.89 3.88
C LYS A 178 -25.66 8.82 2.82
N GLY A 179 -24.39 8.55 2.55
CA GLY A 179 -23.93 7.55 1.59
C GLY A 179 -24.13 7.96 0.12
N ARG A 180 -24.29 9.26 -0.15
CA ARG A 180 -24.45 9.82 -1.49
C ARG A 180 -23.48 10.96 -1.71
N ILE A 181 -22.93 11.03 -2.92
CA ILE A 181 -22.12 12.15 -3.36
C ILE A 181 -23.05 13.26 -3.89
N LYS A 182 -22.82 14.45 -3.36
CA LYS A 182 -23.37 15.71 -3.86
C LYS A 182 -22.20 16.64 -4.19
N PHE A 183 -22.44 17.63 -5.03
CA PHE A 183 -21.43 18.65 -5.29
C PHE A 183 -21.96 20.00 -4.81
N ILE A 184 -21.10 20.74 -4.14
CA ILE A 184 -21.37 22.10 -3.65
C ILE A 184 -20.60 23.12 -4.49
N ASP A 185 -21.17 24.31 -4.62
CA ASP A 185 -20.55 25.46 -5.26
C ASP A 185 -19.65 26.25 -4.29
N THR A 186 -19.01 27.30 -4.78
CA THR A 186 -18.14 28.18 -4.00
C THR A 186 -18.85 29.00 -2.91
N GLU A 187 -20.17 28.98 -2.85
CA GLU A 187 -20.99 29.55 -1.78
C GLU A 187 -21.37 28.49 -0.73
N GLY A 188 -21.00 27.21 -0.96
CA GLY A 188 -21.36 26.08 -0.11
C GLY A 188 -22.77 25.56 -0.34
N LYS A 189 -23.44 25.97 -1.43
CA LYS A 189 -24.77 25.49 -1.80
C LYS A 189 -24.66 24.23 -2.65
N VAL A 190 -25.61 23.32 -2.48
CA VAL A 190 -25.67 22.11 -3.32
C VAL A 190 -26.01 22.49 -4.77
N ALA A 191 -25.08 22.29 -5.66
CA ALA A 191 -25.19 22.50 -7.09
C ALA A 191 -25.64 21.26 -7.84
N ILE A 192 -25.16 20.06 -7.42
CA ILE A 192 -25.54 18.78 -8.05
C ILE A 192 -25.99 17.81 -6.96
N ASP A 193 -27.21 17.27 -7.13
CA ASP A 193 -27.79 16.21 -6.30
C ASP A 193 -28.53 15.21 -7.22
N ARG A 194 -27.81 14.23 -7.73
CA ARG A 194 -28.34 13.22 -8.69
C ARG A 194 -28.34 11.80 -8.10
N GLY A 195 -28.04 11.67 -6.80
CA GLY A 195 -28.09 10.39 -6.10
C GLY A 195 -26.93 9.45 -6.41
N PHE A 196 -25.79 9.99 -6.83
CA PHE A 196 -24.56 9.22 -7.01
C PHE A 196 -24.19 8.49 -5.72
N LYS A 197 -23.82 7.22 -5.83
CA LYS A 197 -23.47 6.41 -4.66
C LYS A 197 -22.06 6.76 -4.20
N TYR A 198 -21.88 6.98 -2.90
CA TYR A 198 -20.53 7.05 -2.31
C TYR A 198 -19.92 5.66 -2.21
N ASP A 199 -18.68 5.51 -2.64
CA ASP A 199 -17.83 4.34 -2.44
C ASP A 199 -16.62 4.73 -1.59
N VAL A 200 -16.38 3.97 -0.51
CA VAL A 200 -15.27 4.21 0.43
C VAL A 200 -13.90 4.01 -0.23
N SER A 201 -13.83 3.18 -1.26
CA SER A 201 -12.60 2.90 -2.00
C SER A 201 -12.28 3.93 -3.09
N ASP A 202 -13.18 4.90 -3.30
CA ASP A 202 -13.05 5.88 -4.37
C ASP A 202 -12.72 7.27 -3.78
N ASP A 203 -11.49 7.72 -4.00
CA ASP A 203 -11.03 9.06 -3.62
C ASP A 203 -11.14 10.08 -4.78
N GLY A 204 -11.70 9.68 -5.92
CA GLY A 204 -11.61 10.40 -7.19
C GLY A 204 -12.73 11.38 -7.50
N TYR A 205 -13.58 11.81 -6.54
CA TYR A 205 -14.71 12.73 -6.79
C TYR A 205 -14.25 14.19 -6.99
N VAL A 206 -13.28 14.40 -7.89
CA VAL A 206 -12.72 15.71 -8.21
C VAL A 206 -12.92 15.98 -9.70
N PHE A 207 -13.33 17.21 -10.05
CA PHE A 207 -13.46 17.60 -11.45
C PHE A 207 -12.10 17.81 -12.10
N HIS A 208 -11.95 17.36 -13.35
CA HIS A 208 -10.80 17.59 -14.21
C HIS A 208 -11.29 18.08 -15.57
N GLN A 209 -10.99 19.31 -15.92
CA GLN A 209 -11.40 19.95 -17.17
C GLN A 209 -12.91 19.79 -17.47
N GLY A 210 -13.74 20.02 -16.46
CA GLY A 210 -15.19 19.99 -16.59
C GLY A 210 -15.84 18.61 -16.43
N HIS A 211 -15.10 17.55 -16.17
CA HIS A 211 -15.61 16.19 -16.02
C HIS A 211 -15.20 15.60 -14.66
N CYS A 212 -16.05 14.75 -14.11
CA CYS A 212 -15.81 14.04 -12.84
C CYS A 212 -16.29 12.60 -12.95
N ALA A 213 -15.47 11.66 -12.44
CA ALA A 213 -15.86 10.27 -12.32
C ALA A 213 -16.76 10.08 -11.09
N VAL A 214 -17.89 9.40 -11.29
CA VAL A 214 -18.85 9.11 -10.22
C VAL A 214 -19.49 7.74 -10.41
N ASN A 215 -19.87 7.13 -9.29
CA ASN A 215 -20.65 5.91 -9.31
C ASN A 215 -22.13 6.19 -9.65
N ASP A 216 -22.77 5.26 -10.30
CA ASP A 216 -24.21 5.29 -10.48
C ASP A 216 -24.97 5.21 -9.14
N SER A 217 -26.28 5.27 -9.16
CA SER A 217 -27.10 5.21 -7.94
C SER A 217 -27.01 3.88 -7.20
N THR A 218 -26.57 2.81 -7.86
CA THR A 218 -26.39 1.46 -7.30
C THR A 218 -24.97 1.25 -6.72
N GLY A 219 -23.99 2.01 -7.17
CA GLY A 219 -22.57 1.85 -6.83
C GLY A 219 -21.88 0.70 -7.56
N LYS A 220 -22.47 0.20 -8.65
CA LYS A 220 -21.88 -0.94 -9.38
C LYS A 220 -21.01 -0.53 -10.56
N HIS A 221 -21.32 0.61 -11.15
CA HIS A 221 -20.62 1.10 -12.33
C HIS A 221 -20.34 2.58 -12.21
N MET A 222 -19.23 2.99 -12.80
CA MET A 222 -18.80 4.37 -12.90
C MET A 222 -19.05 4.94 -14.30
N GLY A 223 -19.25 6.23 -14.35
CA GLY A 223 -19.31 7.03 -15.57
C GLY A 223 -18.72 8.41 -15.33
N LEU A 224 -18.64 9.22 -16.35
CA LEU A 224 -18.20 10.62 -16.25
C LEU A 224 -19.39 11.56 -16.37
N ILE A 225 -19.44 12.57 -15.52
CA ILE A 225 -20.45 13.63 -15.54
C ILE A 225 -19.84 14.97 -15.93
N ASP A 226 -20.69 15.87 -16.47
CA ASP A 226 -20.37 17.29 -16.66
C ASP A 226 -20.61 18.09 -15.37
N ARG A 227 -20.27 19.38 -15.37
CA ARG A 227 -20.49 20.30 -14.24
C ARG A 227 -21.97 20.57 -13.91
N LYS A 228 -22.92 20.05 -14.68
CA LYS A 228 -24.37 20.08 -14.40
C LYS A 228 -24.87 18.75 -13.84
N GLY A 229 -23.97 17.75 -13.71
CA GLY A 229 -24.30 16.41 -13.25
C GLY A 229 -24.95 15.52 -14.31
N ASN A 230 -24.86 15.87 -15.59
CA ASN A 230 -25.34 15.02 -16.68
C ASN A 230 -24.23 14.04 -17.09
N TRP A 231 -24.60 12.82 -17.43
CA TRP A 231 -23.67 11.83 -17.95
C TRP A 231 -23.10 12.26 -19.31
N VAL A 232 -21.80 12.41 -19.40
CA VAL A 232 -21.03 12.56 -20.65
C VAL A 232 -20.58 11.20 -21.15
N MET A 233 -20.22 10.32 -20.19
CA MET A 233 -20.05 8.90 -20.44
C MET A 233 -20.98 8.10 -19.53
N PRO A 234 -21.74 7.14 -20.08
CA PRO A 234 -22.69 6.37 -19.30
C PRO A 234 -21.99 5.51 -18.23
N PRO A 235 -22.66 5.21 -17.10
CA PRO A 235 -22.09 4.39 -16.04
C PRO A 235 -22.10 2.91 -16.40
N VAL A 236 -21.11 2.49 -17.16
CA VAL A 236 -20.93 1.10 -17.64
C VAL A 236 -19.54 0.55 -17.30
N TYR A 237 -18.65 1.39 -16.75
CA TYR A 237 -17.29 1.02 -16.42
C TYR A 237 -17.20 0.46 -15.00
N ASN A 238 -16.31 -0.51 -14.81
CA ASN A 238 -16.01 -1.04 -13.48
C ASN A 238 -15.24 -0.01 -12.65
N ASN A 239 -14.35 0.75 -13.30
CA ASN A 239 -13.57 1.80 -12.67
C ASN A 239 -13.21 2.90 -13.67
N ILE A 240 -13.19 4.15 -13.20
CA ILE A 240 -12.66 5.32 -13.90
C ILE A 240 -11.91 6.14 -12.86
N TYR A 241 -10.62 6.34 -13.05
CA TYR A 241 -9.86 7.18 -12.14
C TYR A 241 -8.89 8.09 -12.90
N PRO A 242 -8.57 9.27 -12.33
CA PRO A 242 -7.59 10.17 -12.90
C PRO A 242 -6.18 9.61 -12.67
N GLN A 243 -5.35 9.66 -13.69
CA GLN A 243 -3.92 9.36 -13.60
C GLN A 243 -3.16 10.42 -14.39
N ASP A 244 -2.38 11.25 -13.69
CA ASP A 244 -1.71 12.42 -14.25
C ASP A 244 -2.70 13.37 -14.96
N THR A 245 -2.73 13.40 -16.29
CA THR A 245 -3.59 14.26 -17.11
C THR A 245 -4.64 13.47 -17.89
N PHE A 246 -4.87 12.23 -17.52
CA PHE A 246 -5.71 11.28 -18.24
C PHE A 246 -6.76 10.63 -17.32
N TRP A 247 -7.83 10.18 -17.94
CA TRP A 247 -8.75 9.19 -17.38
C TRP A 247 -8.28 7.79 -17.79
N LEU A 248 -8.05 6.93 -16.83
CA LEU A 248 -7.89 5.50 -17.05
C LEU A 248 -9.23 4.80 -16.78
N LEU A 249 -9.79 4.17 -17.80
CA LEU A 249 -11.08 3.50 -17.75
C LEU A 249 -10.87 1.99 -17.76
N THR A 250 -11.61 1.28 -16.93
CA THR A 250 -11.65 -0.18 -16.90
C THR A 250 -13.07 -0.69 -17.12
N MET A 251 -13.23 -1.58 -18.08
CA MET A 251 -14.49 -2.27 -18.35
C MET A 251 -14.21 -3.75 -18.60
N ASP A 252 -14.60 -4.60 -17.65
CA ASP A 252 -14.22 -6.01 -17.59
C ASP A 252 -12.69 -6.16 -17.62
N ASN A 253 -12.14 -6.92 -18.57
CA ASN A 253 -10.71 -7.10 -18.75
C ASN A 253 -10.11 -6.17 -19.81
N ARG A 254 -10.76 -5.03 -20.08
CA ARG A 254 -10.33 -4.06 -21.08
C ARG A 254 -10.09 -2.71 -20.42
N GLN A 255 -9.07 -2.01 -20.91
CA GLN A 255 -8.76 -0.66 -20.45
C GLN A 255 -8.67 0.31 -21.62
N ALA A 256 -8.88 1.59 -21.32
CA ALA A 256 -8.76 2.70 -22.27
C ALA A 256 -8.13 3.90 -21.55
N VAL A 257 -7.48 4.78 -22.30
CA VAL A 257 -6.96 6.06 -21.81
C VAL A 257 -7.57 7.19 -22.63
N LEU A 258 -8.18 8.15 -21.92
CA LEU A 258 -8.67 9.39 -22.50
C LEU A 258 -7.97 10.58 -21.84
N THR A 259 -7.80 11.67 -22.56
CA THR A 259 -7.43 12.95 -21.93
C THR A 259 -8.57 13.42 -21.04
N PHE A 260 -8.30 14.33 -20.08
CA PHE A 260 -9.36 14.98 -19.32
C PHE A 260 -10.35 15.76 -20.22
N GLY A 261 -9.90 16.18 -21.41
CA GLY A 261 -10.76 16.79 -22.45
C GLY A 261 -11.60 15.79 -23.26
N MET A 262 -11.56 14.48 -22.92
CA MET A 262 -12.32 13.39 -23.53
C MET A 262 -11.81 12.90 -24.90
N ASP A 263 -10.61 13.32 -25.33
CA ASP A 263 -9.98 12.75 -26.52
C ASP A 263 -9.43 11.35 -26.21
N THR A 264 -9.70 10.40 -27.10
CA THR A 264 -9.19 9.02 -26.95
C THR A 264 -7.71 8.95 -27.28
N VAL A 265 -6.89 8.55 -26.30
CA VAL A 265 -5.45 8.32 -26.43
C VAL A 265 -5.18 6.85 -26.73
N ILE A 266 -5.70 5.95 -25.90
CA ILE A 266 -5.67 4.50 -26.15
C ILE A 266 -7.14 4.04 -26.17
N PRO A 267 -7.60 3.43 -27.26
CA PRO A 267 -8.95 2.89 -27.33
C PRO A 267 -9.11 1.70 -26.37
N LEU A 268 -10.35 1.31 -26.09
CA LEU A 268 -10.66 0.19 -25.18
C LEU A 268 -10.11 -1.12 -25.75
N VAL A 269 -9.05 -1.63 -25.15
CA VAL A 269 -8.31 -2.84 -25.55
C VAL A 269 -8.32 -3.88 -24.42
N ALA A 270 -8.21 -5.17 -24.78
CA ALA A 270 -8.04 -6.27 -23.83
C ALA A 270 -6.56 -6.32 -23.37
N ALA A 271 -6.19 -5.39 -22.54
CA ALA A 271 -4.82 -5.19 -22.06
C ALA A 271 -4.84 -4.50 -20.70
N SER A 272 -3.72 -4.58 -19.99
CA SER A 272 -3.41 -3.72 -18.85
C SER A 272 -2.63 -2.51 -19.34
N ILE A 273 -2.97 -1.33 -18.87
CA ILE A 273 -2.36 -0.08 -19.29
C ILE A 273 -1.70 0.60 -18.08
N SER A 274 -0.44 0.99 -18.24
CA SER A 274 0.30 1.81 -17.29
C SER A 274 0.65 3.15 -17.93
N VAL A 275 0.21 4.25 -17.31
CA VAL A 275 0.54 5.60 -17.77
C VAL A 275 1.74 6.08 -16.95
N GLY A 276 2.89 6.26 -17.61
CA GLY A 276 4.09 6.84 -17.02
C GLY A 276 4.23 8.32 -17.39
N ASP A 277 5.32 8.95 -16.96
CA ASP A 277 5.56 10.39 -17.16
C ASP A 277 5.75 10.77 -18.64
N THR A 278 6.29 9.88 -19.46
CA THR A 278 6.68 10.17 -20.84
C THR A 278 6.08 9.22 -21.87
N ALA A 279 5.55 8.09 -21.43
CA ALA A 279 5.02 7.04 -22.30
C ALA A 279 3.89 6.27 -21.61
N ILE A 280 3.09 5.61 -22.43
CA ILE A 280 2.00 4.73 -22.02
C ILE A 280 2.37 3.31 -22.45
N ASP A 281 2.50 2.40 -21.49
CA ASP A 281 2.79 1.00 -21.71
C ASP A 281 1.50 0.18 -21.71
N VAL A 282 1.31 -0.62 -22.73
CA VAL A 282 0.13 -1.48 -22.93
C VAL A 282 0.60 -2.93 -22.94
N THR A 283 0.19 -3.70 -21.93
CA THR A 283 0.47 -5.14 -21.78
C THR A 283 -0.76 -5.94 -22.18
N PHE A 284 -0.68 -6.69 -23.26
CA PHE A 284 -1.77 -7.52 -23.77
C PHE A 284 -1.89 -8.85 -23.01
N ALA A 285 -3.03 -9.53 -23.19
CA ALA A 285 -3.32 -10.80 -22.51
C ALA A 285 -2.37 -11.96 -22.90
N ASP A 286 -1.62 -11.82 -23.99
CA ASP A 286 -0.58 -12.75 -24.43
C ASP A 286 0.82 -12.34 -23.91
N HIS A 287 0.89 -11.40 -22.98
CA HIS A 287 2.11 -10.86 -22.37
C HIS A 287 3.01 -10.08 -23.33
N THR A 288 2.56 -9.76 -24.54
CA THR A 288 3.26 -8.80 -25.38
C THR A 288 3.05 -7.39 -24.86
N GLN A 289 4.07 -6.55 -24.97
CA GLN A 289 4.00 -5.15 -24.57
C GLN A 289 4.18 -4.22 -25.78
N SER A 290 3.47 -3.12 -25.76
CA SER A 290 3.64 -2.03 -26.72
C SER A 290 3.69 -0.70 -25.99
N GLN A 291 4.54 0.19 -26.46
CA GLN A 291 4.72 1.51 -25.89
C GLN A 291 4.16 2.57 -26.84
N TYR A 292 3.42 3.51 -26.26
CA TYR A 292 2.83 4.65 -26.97
C TYR A 292 3.33 5.95 -26.33
N ASN A 293 3.39 7.03 -27.12
CA ASN A 293 3.58 8.35 -26.53
C ASN A 293 2.28 8.86 -25.89
N MET A 294 2.37 10.00 -25.19
CA MET A 294 1.23 10.61 -24.48
C MET A 294 0.11 11.10 -25.42
N GLN A 295 0.28 11.07 -26.73
CA GLN A 295 -0.73 11.36 -27.76
C GLN A 295 -1.30 10.09 -28.40
N GLY A 296 -0.98 8.90 -27.87
CA GLY A 296 -1.48 7.62 -28.37
C GLY A 296 -0.80 7.13 -29.67
N LYS A 297 0.33 7.74 -30.08
CA LYS A 297 1.11 7.24 -31.22
C LYS A 297 2.00 6.10 -30.75
N LEU A 298 1.93 4.97 -31.44
CA LEU A 298 2.77 3.82 -31.22
C LEU A 298 4.26 4.18 -31.39
N LEU A 299 5.06 3.94 -30.37
CA LEU A 299 6.52 4.11 -30.35
C LEU A 299 7.22 2.78 -30.62
N VAL A 300 6.87 1.75 -29.86
CA VAL A 300 7.46 0.41 -29.92
C VAL A 300 6.33 -0.61 -29.89
N ALA A 301 6.32 -1.54 -30.83
CA ALA A 301 5.45 -2.71 -30.82
C ALA A 301 6.24 -3.93 -30.35
N ASN A 302 5.60 -4.82 -29.58
CA ASN A 302 6.20 -6.07 -29.08
C ASN A 302 7.58 -5.81 -28.43
N GLN A 303 7.59 -4.94 -27.43
CA GLN A 303 8.79 -4.56 -26.70
C GLN A 303 9.46 -5.78 -26.07
N ILE A 304 10.77 -5.83 -26.13
CA ILE A 304 11.60 -6.85 -25.50
C ILE A 304 12.52 -6.15 -24.50
N HIS A 305 12.48 -6.61 -23.25
CA HIS A 305 13.25 -6.02 -22.13
C HIS A 305 14.62 -6.67 -21.98
N ASP A 306 14.67 -7.99 -22.19
CA ASP A 306 15.92 -8.74 -22.04
C ASP A 306 15.99 -9.90 -23.04
N VAL A 307 17.22 -10.29 -23.40
CA VAL A 307 17.51 -11.43 -24.26
C VAL A 307 18.69 -12.19 -23.68
N GLU A 308 18.48 -13.45 -23.41
CA GLU A 308 19.47 -14.32 -22.77
C GLU A 308 19.81 -15.53 -23.64
N GLN A 309 21.10 -15.88 -23.68
CA GLN A 309 21.58 -17.08 -24.32
C GLN A 309 21.27 -18.30 -23.45
N LEU A 310 20.48 -19.24 -23.98
CA LEU A 310 20.20 -20.48 -23.30
C LEU A 310 21.38 -21.46 -23.40
N MET A 311 21.63 -22.16 -22.28
CA MET A 311 22.67 -23.18 -22.15
C MET A 311 22.03 -24.49 -21.72
N TYR A 312 22.52 -25.61 -22.24
CA TYR A 312 22.06 -26.94 -21.83
C TYR A 312 23.24 -27.80 -21.34
N ASP A 313 22.94 -28.81 -20.55
CA ASP A 313 23.91 -29.77 -20.01
C ASP A 313 24.21 -30.86 -21.03
N THR A 314 25.47 -30.97 -21.46
CA THR A 314 25.88 -31.88 -22.54
C THR A 314 25.99 -33.37 -22.14
N ARG A 315 25.79 -33.73 -20.88
CA ARG A 315 26.08 -35.03 -20.28
C ARG A 315 27.58 -35.36 -20.20
N GLU A 316 28.46 -34.52 -20.72
CA GLU A 316 29.89 -34.66 -20.54
C GLU A 316 30.30 -34.13 -19.17
N VAL A 317 30.96 -35.00 -18.41
CA VAL A 317 31.51 -34.60 -17.11
C VAL A 317 32.97 -34.18 -17.32
N LYS A 318 33.30 -32.96 -17.03
CA LYS A 318 34.68 -32.45 -16.95
C LYS A 318 35.04 -32.25 -15.48
N TYR A 319 36.29 -32.59 -15.16
CA TYR A 319 36.81 -32.37 -13.83
C TYR A 319 37.50 -31.03 -13.78
N ARG A 320 37.15 -30.20 -12.77
CA ARG A 320 37.80 -28.93 -12.50
C ARG A 320 38.69 -29.13 -11.28
N THR A 321 39.98 -28.81 -11.42
CA THR A 321 40.89 -28.77 -10.29
C THR A 321 40.65 -27.47 -9.52
N ASN A 322 40.19 -27.60 -8.29
CA ASN A 322 40.06 -26.50 -7.35
C ASN A 322 41.25 -26.53 -6.39
N ARG A 323 41.68 -25.39 -5.91
CA ARG A 323 42.68 -25.27 -4.85
C ARG A 323 42.02 -24.58 -3.67
N ASP A 324 42.20 -25.17 -2.53
CA ASP A 324 41.72 -24.63 -1.26
C ASP A 324 42.82 -24.66 -0.21
N VAL A 325 42.63 -23.96 0.88
CA VAL A 325 43.55 -23.87 1.99
C VAL A 325 42.92 -24.56 3.18
N ASP A 326 43.65 -25.49 3.77
CA ASP A 326 43.27 -26.07 5.05
C ASP A 326 43.48 -25.01 6.14
N GLU A 327 42.41 -24.55 6.77
CA GLU A 327 42.45 -23.46 7.76
C GLU A 327 43.21 -23.81 9.04
N GLU A 328 43.40 -25.10 9.36
CA GLU A 328 44.14 -25.55 10.55
C GLU A 328 45.65 -25.70 10.29
N SER A 329 46.02 -26.15 9.08
CA SER A 329 47.42 -26.41 8.73
C SER A 329 48.08 -25.33 7.86
N GLU A 330 47.30 -24.40 7.33
CA GLU A 330 47.73 -23.41 6.32
C GLU A 330 48.32 -24.05 5.04
N GLU A 331 48.07 -25.32 4.82
CA GLU A 331 48.55 -26.05 3.63
C GLU A 331 47.52 -25.95 2.47
N TYR A 332 48.05 -25.76 1.26
CA TYR A 332 47.25 -25.77 0.04
C TYR A 332 47.02 -27.23 -0.41
N TYR A 333 45.77 -27.59 -0.60
CA TYR A 333 45.40 -28.86 -1.25
C TYR A 333 44.62 -28.61 -2.51
N SER A 334 44.74 -29.51 -3.47
CA SER A 334 43.96 -29.48 -4.70
C SER A 334 43.05 -30.70 -4.74
N TYR A 335 41.78 -30.47 -5.12
CA TYR A 335 40.81 -31.52 -5.34
C TYR A 335 40.12 -31.33 -6.69
N GLU A 336 39.66 -32.46 -7.27
CA GLU A 336 38.92 -32.45 -8.52
C GLU A 336 37.41 -32.54 -8.24
N GLU A 337 36.68 -31.54 -8.73
CA GLU A 337 35.24 -31.49 -8.63
C GLU A 337 34.64 -31.80 -10.01
N PRO A 338 33.72 -32.79 -10.09
CA PRO A 338 33.03 -33.06 -11.35
C PRO A 338 32.08 -31.91 -11.69
N SER A 339 32.20 -31.39 -12.89
CA SER A 339 31.32 -30.35 -13.44
C SER A 339 30.74 -30.81 -14.76
N VAL A 340 29.42 -30.70 -14.92
CA VAL A 340 28.77 -30.97 -16.19
C VAL A 340 29.07 -29.82 -17.16
N TYR A 341 29.57 -30.20 -18.34
CA TYR A 341 29.86 -29.20 -19.35
C TYR A 341 28.58 -28.64 -19.94
N LYS A 342 28.43 -27.30 -19.93
CA LYS A 342 27.32 -26.59 -20.54
C LYS A 342 27.70 -26.15 -21.94
N ALA A 343 26.80 -26.36 -22.90
CA ALA A 343 26.93 -25.88 -24.26
C ALA A 343 25.80 -24.94 -24.62
N VAL A 344 26.02 -24.15 -25.66
CA VAL A 344 25.08 -23.14 -26.15
C VAL A 344 23.94 -23.80 -26.92
N ALA A 345 22.70 -23.51 -26.55
CA ALA A 345 21.51 -23.93 -27.29
C ALA A 345 21.30 -23.06 -28.56
N THR A 346 20.52 -23.59 -29.51
CA THR A 346 20.25 -22.89 -30.78
C THR A 346 19.42 -21.63 -30.62
N CYS A 347 18.49 -21.60 -29.65
CA CYS A 347 17.61 -20.44 -29.44
C CYS A 347 18.04 -19.61 -28.24
N LEU A 348 17.63 -18.36 -28.28
CA LEU A 348 17.66 -17.42 -27.17
C LEU A 348 16.33 -17.46 -26.42
N ARG A 349 16.34 -17.04 -25.16
CA ARG A 349 15.16 -16.67 -24.38
C ARG A 349 15.03 -15.15 -24.41
N TYR A 350 13.84 -14.63 -24.65
CA TYR A 350 13.57 -13.19 -24.50
C TYR A 350 12.48 -12.95 -23.46
N GLU A 351 12.54 -11.82 -22.78
CA GLU A 351 11.54 -11.34 -21.82
C GLU A 351 10.81 -10.14 -22.42
N ALA A 352 9.47 -10.18 -22.38
CA ALA A 352 8.63 -9.05 -22.82
C ALA A 352 8.00 -8.37 -21.61
N GLU A 353 7.08 -9.02 -20.90
CA GLU A 353 6.62 -8.61 -19.59
C GLU A 353 7.48 -9.30 -18.53
N TYR A 354 7.73 -8.64 -17.39
CA TYR A 354 8.53 -9.21 -16.30
C TYR A 354 8.03 -10.61 -15.87
N GLY A 355 8.93 -11.59 -15.98
CA GLY A 355 8.63 -13.00 -15.67
C GLY A 355 7.93 -13.75 -16.79
N TRP A 356 7.73 -13.16 -17.98
CA TRP A 356 7.12 -13.79 -19.13
C TRP A 356 8.07 -13.88 -20.29
N TYR A 357 8.36 -15.11 -20.70
CA TYR A 357 9.42 -15.47 -21.64
C TYR A 357 8.91 -16.10 -22.92
N GLY A 358 9.61 -15.83 -24.01
CA GLY A 358 9.45 -16.50 -25.28
C GLY A 358 10.77 -17.01 -25.85
N LEU A 359 10.69 -17.90 -26.82
CA LEU A 359 11.84 -18.33 -27.62
C LEU A 359 12.09 -17.38 -28.80
N MET A 360 13.34 -17.11 -29.06
CA MET A 360 13.83 -16.29 -30.15
C MET A 360 14.99 -16.98 -30.88
N SER A 361 15.07 -16.80 -32.18
CA SER A 361 16.24 -17.21 -32.95
C SER A 361 17.40 -16.22 -32.78
N THR A 362 18.61 -16.64 -33.06
CA THR A 362 19.81 -15.80 -32.93
C THR A 362 19.84 -14.60 -33.87
N ASP A 363 19.01 -14.59 -34.94
CA ASP A 363 18.78 -13.44 -35.80
C ASP A 363 17.72 -12.43 -35.30
N GLY A 364 17.18 -12.64 -34.08
CA GLY A 364 16.24 -11.74 -33.44
C GLY A 364 14.77 -11.98 -33.79
N ARG A 365 14.43 -13.08 -34.48
CA ARG A 365 13.05 -13.40 -34.84
C ARG A 365 12.39 -14.14 -33.67
N GLN A 366 11.26 -13.65 -33.17
CA GLN A 366 10.42 -14.34 -32.18
C GLN A 366 9.88 -15.66 -32.76
N ILE A 367 10.11 -16.76 -32.05
CA ILE A 367 9.66 -18.13 -32.42
C ILE A 367 8.35 -18.42 -31.71
N THR A 368 8.23 -18.05 -30.43
CA THR A 368 6.99 -18.15 -29.66
C THR A 368 6.61 -16.80 -29.07
N PRO A 369 5.32 -16.56 -28.77
CA PRO A 369 4.95 -15.43 -27.91
C PRO A 369 5.54 -15.60 -26.50
N PRO A 370 5.58 -14.53 -25.68
CA PRO A 370 6.10 -14.57 -24.29
C PRO A 370 5.07 -15.22 -23.33
N ALA A 371 4.75 -16.47 -23.54
CA ALA A 371 3.65 -17.20 -22.87
C ALA A 371 4.14 -18.14 -21.74
N TYR A 372 5.41 -18.09 -21.38
CA TYR A 372 6.01 -19.03 -20.43
C TYR A 372 6.62 -18.30 -19.24
N SER A 373 6.40 -18.83 -18.04
CA SER A 373 7.01 -18.36 -16.79
C SER A 373 8.47 -18.79 -16.63
N SER A 374 8.89 -19.85 -17.33
CA SER A 374 10.30 -20.22 -17.48
C SER A 374 10.56 -20.98 -18.78
N ILE A 375 11.77 -20.82 -19.31
CA ILE A 375 12.27 -21.61 -20.46
C ILE A 375 13.67 -22.07 -20.11
N GLU A 376 13.89 -23.39 -20.18
CA GLU A 376 15.17 -24.04 -19.95
C GLU A 376 15.54 -24.88 -21.18
N ALA A 377 16.78 -24.81 -21.66
CA ALA A 377 17.24 -25.72 -22.68
C ALA A 377 17.61 -27.05 -22.05
N ILE A 378 17.02 -28.14 -22.54
CA ILE A 378 17.29 -29.51 -22.10
C ILE A 378 18.21 -30.27 -23.10
N ASP A 379 18.34 -29.75 -24.30
CA ASP A 379 19.29 -30.15 -25.31
C ASP A 379 19.54 -28.97 -26.26
N LYS A 380 20.45 -29.13 -27.24
CA LYS A 380 20.80 -28.10 -28.25
C LYS A 380 19.57 -27.47 -28.90
N ASP A 381 18.58 -28.26 -29.26
CA ASP A 381 17.37 -27.89 -30.00
C ASP A 381 16.06 -28.20 -29.27
N LEU A 382 16.11 -28.52 -27.95
CA LEU A 382 14.95 -28.84 -27.15
C LEU A 382 14.85 -27.96 -25.93
N TYR A 383 13.65 -27.47 -25.66
CA TYR A 383 13.37 -26.46 -24.63
C TYR A 383 12.18 -26.91 -23.79
N LEU A 384 12.36 -26.95 -22.45
CA LEU A 384 11.29 -27.12 -21.49
C LEU A 384 10.71 -25.74 -21.19
N CYS A 385 9.50 -25.49 -21.65
CA CYS A 385 8.76 -24.26 -21.45
C CYS A 385 7.64 -24.51 -20.42
N LYS A 386 7.62 -23.76 -19.31
CA LYS A 386 6.63 -23.90 -18.23
C LYS A 386 5.69 -22.71 -18.23
N THR A 387 4.40 -22.93 -17.99
CA THR A 387 3.41 -21.90 -17.74
C THR A 387 3.24 -21.68 -16.23
N ASP A 388 2.55 -20.62 -15.82
CA ASP A 388 2.27 -20.28 -14.40
C ASP A 388 1.67 -21.41 -13.57
N TYR A 389 0.91 -22.30 -14.21
CA TYR A 389 0.30 -23.43 -13.53
C TYR A 389 1.22 -24.66 -13.44
N GLY A 390 2.54 -24.49 -13.69
CA GLY A 390 3.53 -25.55 -13.63
C GLY A 390 3.41 -26.62 -14.73
N ARG A 391 2.54 -26.41 -15.72
CA ARG A 391 2.43 -27.29 -16.89
C ARG A 391 3.58 -27.00 -17.83
N GLY A 392 4.43 -28.01 -18.05
CA GLY A 392 5.53 -27.93 -19.00
C GLY A 392 5.14 -28.47 -20.37
N VAL A 393 5.73 -27.87 -21.40
CA VAL A 393 5.71 -28.37 -22.77
C VAL A 393 7.15 -28.37 -23.30
N ILE A 394 7.51 -29.40 -24.05
CA ILE A 394 8.80 -29.46 -24.74
C ILE A 394 8.61 -28.92 -26.15
N LEU A 395 9.38 -27.91 -26.51
CA LEU A 395 9.41 -27.33 -27.84
C LEU A 395 10.76 -27.57 -28.52
N ASN A 396 10.74 -27.67 -29.83
CA ASN A 396 11.97 -27.64 -30.63
C ASN A 396 12.37 -26.18 -30.98
N SER A 397 13.51 -26.02 -31.63
CA SER A 397 14.02 -24.69 -32.10
C SER A 397 13.14 -23.98 -33.14
N LYS A 398 12.08 -24.60 -33.63
CA LYS A 398 11.05 -24.02 -34.49
C LYS A 398 9.78 -23.64 -33.74
N GLY A 399 9.74 -23.84 -32.41
CA GLY A 399 8.56 -23.59 -31.57
C GLY A 399 7.47 -24.67 -31.68
N GLN A 400 7.78 -25.80 -32.31
CA GLN A 400 6.86 -26.92 -32.47
C GLN A 400 6.95 -27.83 -31.24
N ARG A 401 5.80 -28.28 -30.75
CA ARG A 401 5.73 -29.26 -29.65
C ARG A 401 6.32 -30.59 -30.06
N VAL A 402 7.19 -31.10 -29.20
CA VAL A 402 7.75 -32.44 -29.31
C VAL A 402 6.94 -33.36 -28.39
N GLU A 403 6.32 -34.39 -28.97
CA GLU A 403 5.56 -35.39 -28.24
C GLU A 403 6.47 -36.38 -27.49
#